data_4dfa6b20d60f98332f0bd6f7833a8322
#
_entry.id   4dfa6b20d60f98332f0bd6f7833a8322
#
_cell.length_a   1.000
_cell.length_b   1.000
_cell.length_c   1.000
_cell.angle_alpha   90.00
_cell.angle_beta   90.00
_cell.angle_gamma   90.00
#
_symmetry.space_group_name_H-M   'P 1'
#
loop_
_entity.id
_entity.type
_entity.pdbx_description
1 polymer ?
#
loop_
_entity_poly.entity_id
_entity_poly.type
_entity_poly.pdbx_seq_one_letter_code
_entity_poly.pdbx_strand_id
1 'polypeptide(L)'
;MPRKARVESASDRNAAPGGTAAVDRALSLLSAFQAGDDALSLATLAERTQLHKSTALRLLASLEHARLLLRREQDGRYALGPEVARLHGLYSAAFSLEAVMMPVLQALVAATGESAAYHVRQPHGDGWARLCLYRVDSPQVLRDHVRAGDLLPADRGVGARVLIAFGPPPLPAGTRKEDRQLYESIRAQGYCALVGDRSPELAGISAPALHADGTLAGAVTLTMPAHRYDERAIPAVREAAAKLHGRV
;
A
#
# COMPACT_ATOMS: atom_id res chain seq x y z
N MET A 1 25.14 36.75 -12.53
CA MET A 1 25.12 35.74 -11.43
C MET A 1 24.62 34.43 -11.99
N PRO A 2 25.33 33.31 -11.87
CA PRO A 2 24.84 32.01 -12.37
C PRO A 2 23.59 31.61 -11.58
N ARG A 3 22.51 31.24 -12.29
CA ARG A 3 21.30 30.64 -11.68
C ARG A 3 21.73 29.36 -10.96
N LYS A 4 21.48 29.30 -9.64
CA LYS A 4 21.66 28.05 -8.87
C LYS A 4 20.87 26.94 -9.58
N ALA A 5 21.53 25.79 -9.80
CA ALA A 5 20.89 24.60 -10.35
C ALA A 5 19.61 24.31 -9.54
N ARG A 6 18.51 24.15 -10.25
CA ARG A 6 17.19 23.84 -9.65
C ARG A 6 17.28 22.42 -9.13
N VAL A 7 17.17 22.24 -7.83
CA VAL A 7 17.07 20.90 -7.23
C VAL A 7 15.73 20.33 -7.68
N GLU A 8 15.76 19.26 -8.45
CA GLU A 8 14.54 18.53 -8.85
C GLU A 8 13.91 17.87 -7.62
N SER A 9 12.62 18.13 -7.40
CA SER A 9 11.85 17.44 -6.37
C SER A 9 11.55 15.99 -6.76
N ALA A 10 11.16 15.16 -5.79
CA ALA A 10 10.74 13.78 -6.08
C ALA A 10 9.59 13.72 -7.11
N SER A 11 8.64 14.67 -7.05
CA SER A 11 7.53 14.78 -8.00
C SER A 11 7.97 15.29 -9.38
N ASP A 12 9.07 16.03 -9.50
CA ASP A 12 9.55 16.45 -10.83
C ASP A 12 10.16 15.28 -11.61
N ARG A 13 10.80 14.31 -10.91
CA ARG A 13 11.33 13.09 -11.51
C ARG A 13 10.24 12.14 -12.00
N ASN A 14 9.08 12.15 -11.33
CA ASN A 14 7.93 11.30 -11.62
C ASN A 14 6.73 12.12 -12.11
N ALA A 15 6.97 13.19 -12.87
CA ALA A 15 5.91 14.03 -13.39
C ALA A 15 5.01 13.26 -14.37
N ALA A 16 3.71 13.48 -14.30
CA ALA A 16 2.74 12.87 -15.21
C ALA A 16 3.01 13.33 -16.65
N PRO A 17 3.14 12.41 -17.62
CA PRO A 17 3.28 12.80 -19.04
C PRO A 17 2.11 13.67 -19.49
N GLY A 18 2.41 14.91 -19.94
CA GLY A 18 1.38 15.90 -20.30
C GLY A 18 0.67 16.56 -19.13
N GLY A 19 1.09 16.24 -17.88
CA GLY A 19 0.55 16.81 -16.65
C GLY A 19 1.09 18.20 -16.32
N THR A 20 0.63 18.76 -15.20
CA THR A 20 1.06 20.07 -14.69
C THR A 20 1.92 19.88 -13.44
N ALA A 21 3.19 20.28 -13.49
CA ALA A 21 4.15 20.10 -12.39
C ALA A 21 3.68 20.70 -11.04
N ALA A 22 2.85 21.75 -11.06
CA ALA A 22 2.28 22.30 -9.83
C ALA A 22 1.29 21.33 -9.17
N VAL A 23 0.51 20.60 -9.97
CA VAL A 23 -0.44 19.58 -9.50
C VAL A 23 0.32 18.38 -8.94
N ASP A 24 1.32 17.87 -9.67
CA ASP A 24 2.13 16.74 -9.22
C ASP A 24 2.80 17.05 -7.87
N ARG A 25 3.34 18.26 -7.71
CA ARG A 25 3.94 18.70 -6.45
C ARG A 25 2.92 18.87 -5.33
N ALA A 26 1.70 19.35 -5.62
CA ALA A 26 0.63 19.46 -4.63
C ALA A 26 0.19 18.06 -4.15
N LEU A 27 0.01 17.12 -5.08
CA LEU A 27 -0.34 15.74 -4.76
C LEU A 27 0.76 15.04 -3.96
N SER A 28 2.04 15.32 -4.25
CA SER A 28 3.16 14.76 -3.47
C SER A 28 3.13 15.18 -2.00
N LEU A 29 2.61 16.38 -1.68
CA LEU A 29 2.43 16.82 -0.29
C LEU A 29 1.34 16.01 0.44
N LEU A 30 0.28 15.60 -0.23
CA LEU A 30 -0.73 14.68 0.33
C LEU A 30 -0.14 13.28 0.52
N SER A 31 0.60 12.78 -0.47
CA SER A 31 1.24 11.46 -0.41
C SER A 31 2.41 11.39 0.57
N ALA A 32 2.86 12.52 1.13
CA ALA A 32 3.91 12.56 2.14
C ALA A 32 3.44 12.11 3.54
N PHE A 33 2.12 12.04 3.77
CA PHE A 33 1.57 11.51 5.02
C PHE A 33 1.71 9.99 5.07
N GLN A 34 2.07 9.47 6.23
CA GLN A 34 2.28 8.05 6.50
C GLN A 34 1.42 7.60 7.68
N ALA A 35 1.21 6.30 7.81
CA ALA A 35 0.49 5.76 8.95
C ALA A 35 1.15 6.16 10.27
N GLY A 36 0.34 6.69 11.19
CA GLY A 36 0.80 7.23 12.46
C GLY A 36 1.13 8.73 12.44
N ASP A 37 1.16 9.37 11.28
CA ASP A 37 1.27 10.82 11.19
C ASP A 37 -0.08 11.47 11.55
N ASP A 38 -0.14 12.08 12.72
CA ASP A 38 -1.31 12.86 13.14
C ASP A 38 -1.30 14.27 12.52
N ALA A 39 -0.13 14.92 12.48
CA ALA A 39 0.10 16.18 11.77
C ALA A 39 1.60 16.39 11.49
N LEU A 40 1.90 16.99 10.35
CA LEU A 40 3.27 17.23 9.87
C LEU A 40 3.62 18.72 9.85
N SER A 41 4.87 19.07 10.20
CA SER A 41 5.37 20.43 10.06
C SER A 41 5.65 20.76 8.58
N LEU A 42 5.66 22.06 8.22
CA LEU A 42 6.14 22.52 6.92
C LEU A 42 7.55 22.00 6.60
N ALA A 43 8.43 21.92 7.61
CA ALA A 43 9.80 21.42 7.43
C ALA A 43 9.80 19.93 7.03
N THR A 44 9.03 19.10 7.73
CA THR A 44 8.91 17.66 7.46
C THR A 44 8.29 17.39 6.09
N LEU A 45 7.22 18.14 5.72
CA LEU A 45 6.59 18.04 4.40
C LEU A 45 7.56 18.42 3.29
N ALA A 46 8.30 19.52 3.45
CA ALA A 46 9.29 19.97 2.48
C ALA A 46 10.45 18.96 2.32
N GLU A 47 10.91 18.35 3.42
CA GLU A 47 11.94 17.32 3.44
C GLU A 47 11.47 16.04 2.72
N ARG A 48 10.31 15.48 3.12
CA ARG A 48 9.77 14.25 2.52
C ARG A 48 9.51 14.38 1.02
N THR A 49 9.09 15.57 0.55
CA THR A 49 8.80 15.83 -0.87
C THR A 49 9.98 16.41 -1.65
N GLN A 50 11.08 16.75 -0.98
CA GLN A 50 12.23 17.44 -1.53
C GLN A 50 11.86 18.79 -2.20
N LEU A 51 10.79 19.43 -1.73
CA LEU A 51 10.38 20.77 -2.17
C LEU A 51 11.03 21.86 -1.33
N HIS A 52 11.32 23.01 -1.98
CA HIS A 52 11.65 24.20 -1.21
C HIS A 52 10.48 24.64 -0.33
N LYS A 53 10.75 25.05 0.93
CA LYS A 53 9.71 25.47 1.88
C LYS A 53 8.75 26.52 1.33
N SER A 54 9.26 27.50 0.53
CA SER A 54 8.43 28.53 -0.09
C SER A 54 7.48 27.97 -1.16
N THR A 55 7.92 26.94 -1.90
CA THR A 55 7.07 26.23 -2.88
C THR A 55 6.02 25.40 -2.14
N ALA A 56 6.43 24.63 -1.16
CA ALA A 56 5.53 23.82 -0.33
C ALA A 56 4.46 24.70 0.32
N LEU A 57 4.83 25.85 0.92
CA LEU A 57 3.88 26.75 1.56
C LEU A 57 2.78 27.26 0.63
N ARG A 58 3.12 27.61 -0.62
CA ARG A 58 2.14 28.07 -1.61
C ARG A 58 1.19 26.95 -2.05
N LEU A 59 1.70 25.74 -2.20
CA LEU A 59 0.89 24.57 -2.57
C LEU A 59 0.00 24.14 -1.40
N LEU A 60 0.52 24.18 -0.17
CA LEU A 60 -0.25 23.91 1.04
C LEU A 60 -1.43 24.86 1.19
N ALA A 61 -1.27 26.16 0.90
CA ALA A 61 -2.39 27.10 0.93
C ALA A 61 -3.52 26.70 -0.04
N SER A 62 -3.19 26.17 -1.23
CA SER A 62 -4.20 25.67 -2.18
C SER A 62 -4.88 24.39 -1.69
N LEU A 63 -4.13 23.48 -1.07
CA LEU A 63 -4.68 22.26 -0.48
C LEU A 63 -5.55 22.53 0.75
N GLU A 64 -5.20 23.54 1.58
CA GLU A 64 -6.04 24.04 2.67
C GLU A 64 -7.35 24.66 2.14
N HIS A 65 -7.25 25.50 1.11
CA HIS A 65 -8.45 26.09 0.48
C HIS A 65 -9.40 25.01 -0.05
N ALA A 66 -8.83 23.93 -0.64
CA ALA A 66 -9.59 22.76 -1.10
C ALA A 66 -10.03 21.83 0.06
N ARG A 67 -9.71 22.13 1.30
CA ARG A 67 -9.97 21.30 2.49
C ARG A 67 -9.38 19.88 2.43
N LEU A 68 -8.40 19.66 1.56
CA LEU A 68 -7.63 18.42 1.52
C LEU A 68 -6.62 18.35 2.67
N LEU A 69 -6.15 19.50 3.16
CA LEU A 69 -5.38 19.65 4.37
C LEU A 69 -6.06 20.65 5.31
N LEU A 70 -5.74 20.55 6.59
CA LEU A 70 -6.06 21.51 7.63
C LEU A 70 -4.77 21.95 8.32
N ARG A 71 -4.63 23.24 8.57
CA ARG A 71 -3.57 23.75 9.44
C ARG A 71 -4.10 23.89 10.85
N ARG A 72 -3.45 23.23 11.81
CA ARG A 72 -3.81 23.31 13.22
C ARG A 72 -3.42 24.69 13.77
N GLU A 73 -4.35 25.34 14.45
CA GLU A 73 -4.11 26.66 15.06
C GLU A 73 -3.11 26.59 16.22
N GLN A 74 -3.09 25.46 16.94
CA GLN A 74 -2.28 25.28 18.15
C GLN A 74 -0.77 25.23 17.89
N ASP A 75 -0.35 24.57 16.80
CA ASP A 75 1.07 24.27 16.52
C ASP A 75 1.50 24.60 15.08
N GLY A 76 0.56 25.07 14.25
CA GLY A 76 0.80 25.40 12.84
C GLY A 76 1.12 24.22 11.93
N ARG A 77 0.95 22.97 12.42
CA ARG A 77 1.16 21.75 11.66
C ARG A 77 -0.02 21.47 10.73
N TYR A 78 0.23 20.67 9.69
CA TYR A 78 -0.75 20.27 8.70
C TYR A 78 -1.22 18.85 8.96
N ALA A 79 -2.53 18.63 8.94
CA ALA A 79 -3.19 17.34 9.02
C ALA A 79 -4.03 17.10 7.76
N LEU A 80 -4.39 15.84 7.46
CA LEU A 80 -5.35 15.54 6.40
C LEU A 80 -6.71 16.18 6.73
N GLY A 81 -7.30 16.83 5.74
CA GLY A 81 -8.55 17.57 5.86
C GLY A 81 -9.81 16.74 5.57
N PRO A 82 -11.02 17.27 5.88
CA PRO A 82 -12.28 16.54 5.75
C PRO A 82 -12.63 16.16 4.32
N GLU A 83 -12.08 16.85 3.32
CA GLU A 83 -12.31 16.53 1.90
C GLU A 83 -11.74 15.15 1.55
N VAL A 84 -10.64 14.73 2.19
CA VAL A 84 -10.08 13.36 2.03
C VAL A 84 -11.10 12.32 2.48
N ALA A 85 -11.75 12.54 3.64
CA ALA A 85 -12.79 11.62 4.13
C ALA A 85 -14.03 11.61 3.21
N ARG A 86 -14.43 12.77 2.69
CA ARG A 86 -15.55 12.87 1.73
C ARG A 86 -15.26 12.11 0.44
N LEU A 87 -14.08 12.29 -0.14
CA LEU A 87 -13.64 11.59 -1.36
C LEU A 87 -13.55 10.08 -1.11
N HIS A 88 -13.03 9.66 0.04
CA HIS A 88 -13.02 8.25 0.45
C HIS A 88 -14.44 7.69 0.55
N GLY A 89 -15.38 8.43 1.14
CA GLY A 89 -16.78 8.02 1.22
C GLY A 89 -17.44 7.84 -0.16
N LEU A 90 -17.17 8.72 -1.11
CA LEU A 90 -17.65 8.60 -2.49
C LEU A 90 -17.02 7.41 -3.22
N TYR A 91 -15.73 7.21 -3.06
CA TYR A 91 -15.03 6.06 -3.60
C TYR A 91 -15.62 4.75 -3.07
N SER A 92 -15.78 4.63 -1.75
CA SER A 92 -16.33 3.44 -1.09
C SER A 92 -17.79 3.19 -1.47
N ALA A 93 -18.59 4.22 -1.72
CA ALA A 93 -19.98 4.08 -2.17
C ALA A 93 -20.09 3.66 -3.64
N ALA A 94 -19.21 4.18 -4.51
CA ALA A 94 -19.21 3.86 -5.94
C ALA A 94 -18.63 2.47 -6.23
N PHE A 95 -17.62 2.07 -5.46
CA PHE A 95 -16.97 0.78 -5.55
C PHE A 95 -17.22 0.05 -4.24
N SER A 96 -18.20 -0.83 -4.22
CA SER A 96 -18.52 -1.64 -3.02
C SER A 96 -17.45 -2.70 -2.70
N LEU A 97 -16.19 -2.41 -3.06
CA LEU A 97 -15.05 -3.29 -2.83
C LEU A 97 -14.90 -3.63 -1.35
N GLU A 98 -15.10 -2.65 -0.46
CA GLU A 98 -15.08 -2.89 0.99
C GLU A 98 -16.18 -3.87 1.42
N ALA A 99 -17.38 -3.71 0.89
CA ALA A 99 -18.51 -4.60 1.19
C ALA A 99 -18.30 -6.05 0.72
N VAL A 100 -17.46 -6.23 -0.33
CA VAL A 100 -17.06 -7.57 -0.81
C VAL A 100 -15.89 -8.10 0.00
N MET A 101 -14.91 -7.22 0.30
CA MET A 101 -13.62 -7.59 0.88
C MET A 101 -13.71 -7.89 2.37
N MET A 102 -14.36 -7.00 3.14
CA MET A 102 -14.38 -7.11 4.62
C MET A 102 -14.99 -8.41 5.14
N PRO A 103 -16.13 -8.92 4.61
CA PRO A 103 -16.65 -10.21 5.05
C PRO A 103 -15.69 -11.38 4.80
N VAL A 104 -14.94 -11.35 3.69
CA VAL A 104 -13.97 -12.39 3.35
C VAL A 104 -12.78 -12.36 4.31
N LEU A 105 -12.22 -11.18 4.60
CA LEU A 105 -11.12 -11.03 5.55
C LEU A 105 -11.56 -11.38 6.99
N GLN A 106 -12.75 -10.96 7.41
CA GLN A 106 -13.32 -11.29 8.73
C GLN A 106 -13.50 -12.81 8.90
N ALA A 107 -14.04 -13.49 7.88
CA ALA A 107 -14.18 -14.93 7.89
C ALA A 107 -12.80 -15.64 7.96
N LEU A 108 -11.79 -15.13 7.26
CA LEU A 108 -10.44 -15.68 7.30
C LEU A 108 -9.82 -15.51 8.69
N VAL A 109 -9.96 -14.34 9.32
CA VAL A 109 -9.50 -14.10 10.70
C VAL A 109 -10.25 -15.00 11.69
N ALA A 110 -11.57 -15.13 11.56
CA ALA A 110 -12.38 -16.00 12.43
C ALA A 110 -11.96 -17.47 12.33
N ALA A 111 -11.58 -17.94 11.13
CA ALA A 111 -11.17 -19.32 10.91
C ALA A 111 -9.74 -19.62 11.38
N THR A 112 -8.85 -18.62 11.40
CA THR A 112 -7.41 -18.83 11.64
C THR A 112 -6.91 -18.20 12.93
N GLY A 113 -7.61 -17.19 13.47
CA GLY A 113 -7.15 -16.38 14.60
C GLY A 113 -6.03 -15.41 14.27
N GLU A 114 -5.61 -15.29 12.99
CA GLU A 114 -4.48 -14.46 12.56
C GLU A 114 -4.91 -13.27 11.72
N SER A 115 -4.05 -12.25 11.61
CA SER A 115 -4.39 -11.02 10.87
C SER A 115 -4.48 -11.27 9.36
N ALA A 116 -5.56 -10.79 8.74
CA ALA A 116 -5.79 -10.89 7.30
C ALA A 116 -5.81 -9.51 6.64
N ALA A 117 -5.21 -9.40 5.46
CA ALA A 117 -5.15 -8.16 4.71
C ALA A 117 -5.31 -8.40 3.20
N TYR A 118 -5.81 -7.37 2.51
CA TYR A 118 -5.80 -7.30 1.06
C TYR A 118 -4.81 -6.24 0.60
N HIS A 119 -3.90 -6.63 -0.26
CA HIS A 119 -2.83 -5.78 -0.77
C HIS A 119 -2.95 -5.58 -2.27
N VAL A 120 -2.64 -4.38 -2.72
CA VAL A 120 -2.56 -4.03 -4.15
C VAL A 120 -1.22 -3.40 -4.49
N ARG A 121 -0.88 -3.37 -5.78
CA ARG A 121 0.27 -2.61 -6.27
C ARG A 121 -0.10 -1.14 -6.37
N GLN A 122 0.68 -0.28 -5.75
CA GLN A 122 0.52 1.17 -5.79
C GLN A 122 1.76 1.77 -6.46
N PRO A 123 1.64 2.54 -7.54
CA PRO A 123 2.76 3.31 -8.09
C PRO A 123 3.43 4.13 -6.98
N HIS A 124 4.76 4.06 -6.88
CA HIS A 124 5.52 4.76 -5.85
C HIS A 124 6.95 5.00 -6.31
N GLY A 125 7.37 6.26 -6.37
CA GLY A 125 8.66 6.63 -6.95
C GLY A 125 8.80 6.13 -8.39
N ASP A 126 9.97 5.62 -8.75
CA ASP A 126 10.25 5.03 -10.06
C ASP A 126 9.75 3.57 -10.19
N GLY A 127 8.95 3.09 -9.24
CA GLY A 127 8.47 1.73 -9.20
C GLY A 127 7.08 1.61 -8.59
N TRP A 128 6.93 0.72 -7.62
CA TRP A 128 5.69 0.51 -6.90
C TRP A 128 5.95 0.08 -5.45
N ALA A 129 4.98 0.34 -4.60
CA ALA A 129 4.91 -0.16 -3.24
C ALA A 129 3.70 -1.09 -3.10
N ARG A 130 3.72 -1.92 -2.08
CA ARG A 130 2.58 -2.75 -1.71
C ARG A 130 1.69 -1.97 -0.76
N LEU A 131 0.54 -1.51 -1.23
CA LEU A 131 -0.46 -0.85 -0.40
C LEU A 131 -1.30 -1.90 0.34
N CYS A 132 -1.37 -1.80 1.66
CA CYS A 132 -2.37 -2.50 2.46
C CYS A 132 -3.71 -1.76 2.33
N LEU A 133 -4.62 -2.24 1.46
CA LEU A 133 -5.86 -1.54 1.16
C LEU A 133 -6.94 -1.82 2.22
N TYR A 134 -7.09 -3.09 2.61
CA TYR A 134 -8.02 -3.53 3.66
C TYR A 134 -7.33 -4.47 4.63
N ARG A 135 -7.75 -4.44 5.88
CA ARG A 135 -7.18 -5.29 6.93
C ARG A 135 -8.21 -5.59 8.01
N VAL A 136 -8.13 -6.80 8.53
CA VAL A 136 -8.76 -7.25 9.78
C VAL A 136 -7.66 -7.79 10.68
N ASP A 137 -7.56 -7.23 11.87
CA ASP A 137 -6.55 -7.64 12.85
C ASP A 137 -6.90 -8.96 13.54
N SER A 138 -5.86 -9.72 13.85
CA SER A 138 -5.94 -10.83 14.78
C SER A 138 -6.47 -10.38 16.14
N PRO A 139 -7.33 -11.16 16.81
CA PRO A 139 -7.71 -10.91 18.20
C PRO A 139 -6.56 -11.16 19.20
N GLN A 140 -5.46 -11.73 18.74
CA GLN A 140 -4.29 -12.02 19.59
C GLN A 140 -3.53 -10.75 19.97
N VAL A 141 -2.92 -10.76 21.16
CA VAL A 141 -2.10 -9.64 21.66
C VAL A 141 -0.86 -9.42 20.78
N LEU A 142 -0.19 -10.53 20.42
CA LEU A 142 0.97 -10.48 19.52
C LEU A 142 0.51 -10.58 18.06
N ARG A 143 0.65 -9.47 17.33
CA ARG A 143 0.41 -9.36 15.89
C ARG A 143 1.35 -8.33 15.27
N ASP A 144 1.46 -8.29 13.96
CA ASP A 144 2.18 -7.21 13.30
C ASP A 144 1.40 -5.88 13.41
N HIS A 145 2.07 -4.77 13.12
CA HIS A 145 1.53 -3.41 13.27
C HIS A 145 1.06 -2.79 11.95
N VAL A 146 0.99 -3.58 10.86
CA VAL A 146 0.51 -3.08 9.55
C VAL A 146 -0.93 -2.59 9.67
N ARG A 147 -1.25 -1.48 9.02
CA ARG A 147 -2.59 -0.88 8.99
C ARG A 147 -3.07 -0.70 7.55
N ALA A 148 -4.38 -0.57 7.38
CA ALA A 148 -4.92 -0.11 6.11
C ALA A 148 -4.36 1.29 5.79
N GLY A 149 -3.92 1.50 4.54
CA GLY A 149 -3.22 2.70 4.09
C GLY A 149 -1.69 2.63 4.14
N ASP A 150 -1.10 1.62 4.79
CA ASP A 150 0.36 1.48 4.83
C ASP A 150 0.93 1.09 3.47
N LEU A 151 2.01 1.78 3.10
CA LEU A 151 2.87 1.41 1.99
C LEU A 151 4.01 0.52 2.49
N LEU A 152 4.06 -0.68 1.98
CA LEU A 152 5.02 -1.71 2.38
C LEU A 152 6.02 -1.98 1.24
N PRO A 153 7.22 -2.52 1.54
CA PRO A 153 8.19 -2.88 0.52
C PRO A 153 7.60 -3.78 -0.56
N ALA A 154 7.98 -3.51 -1.82
CA ALA A 154 7.55 -4.26 -3.00
C ALA A 154 8.34 -5.57 -3.19
N ASP A 155 9.51 -5.71 -2.55
CA ASP A 155 10.51 -6.75 -2.80
C ASP A 155 10.51 -7.89 -1.78
N ARG A 156 9.72 -7.78 -0.70
CA ARG A 156 9.73 -8.76 0.41
C ARG A 156 8.37 -8.90 1.07
N GLY A 157 8.17 -10.06 1.71
CA GLY A 157 6.91 -10.49 2.31
C GLY A 157 5.99 -11.17 1.32
N VAL A 158 5.29 -12.21 1.78
CA VAL A 158 4.49 -13.13 0.94
C VAL A 158 3.50 -12.41 0.02
N GLY A 159 2.88 -11.32 0.47
CA GLY A 159 1.99 -10.50 -0.36
C GLY A 159 2.73 -9.83 -1.53
N ALA A 160 3.95 -9.30 -1.31
CA ALA A 160 4.77 -8.75 -2.40
C ALA A 160 5.17 -9.85 -3.39
N ARG A 161 5.57 -11.03 -2.89
CA ARG A 161 5.94 -12.18 -3.73
C ARG A 161 4.79 -12.60 -4.65
N VAL A 162 3.56 -12.64 -4.15
CA VAL A 162 2.36 -12.93 -4.95
C VAL A 162 2.10 -11.81 -5.97
N LEU A 163 2.17 -10.54 -5.54
CA LEU A 163 1.95 -9.39 -6.43
C LEU A 163 2.99 -9.31 -7.56
N ILE A 164 4.23 -9.77 -7.33
CA ILE A 164 5.24 -9.90 -8.39
C ILE A 164 4.94 -11.11 -9.27
N ALA A 165 4.69 -12.26 -8.67
CA ALA A 165 4.52 -13.51 -9.40
C ALA A 165 3.35 -13.44 -10.39
N PHE A 166 2.23 -12.85 -10.01
CA PHE A 166 1.02 -12.70 -10.84
C PHE A 166 0.88 -11.34 -11.52
N GLY A 167 1.77 -10.39 -11.21
CA GLY A 167 1.76 -9.06 -11.82
C GLY A 167 2.14 -9.05 -13.28
N PRO A 168 1.95 -7.89 -13.96
CA PRO A 168 2.28 -7.75 -15.37
C PRO A 168 3.79 -7.95 -15.61
N PRO A 169 4.17 -8.63 -16.72
CA PRO A 169 5.57 -8.74 -17.13
C PRO A 169 6.14 -7.37 -17.57
N PRO A 170 7.49 -7.20 -17.59
CA PRO A 170 8.49 -8.15 -17.12
C PRO A 170 8.63 -8.16 -15.60
N LEU A 171 9.31 -9.19 -15.07
CA LEU A 171 9.72 -9.19 -13.67
C LEU A 171 10.60 -7.95 -13.37
N PRO A 172 10.65 -7.46 -12.12
CA PRO A 172 11.47 -6.32 -11.74
C PRO A 172 12.93 -6.48 -12.20
N ALA A 173 13.54 -5.38 -12.65
CA ALA A 173 14.94 -5.38 -13.08
C ALA A 173 15.83 -5.86 -11.92
N GLY A 174 16.86 -6.66 -12.24
CA GLY A 174 17.75 -7.22 -11.23
C GLY A 174 17.21 -8.41 -10.43
N THR A 175 16.02 -8.94 -10.77
CA THR A 175 15.47 -10.14 -10.12
C THR A 175 16.49 -11.30 -10.19
N ARG A 176 16.90 -11.81 -9.02
CA ARG A 176 17.86 -12.91 -8.88
C ARG A 176 17.28 -14.23 -9.40
N LYS A 177 18.13 -15.19 -9.72
CA LYS A 177 17.71 -16.51 -10.23
C LYS A 177 16.82 -17.25 -9.23
N GLU A 178 17.17 -17.21 -7.96
CA GLU A 178 16.44 -17.85 -6.86
C GLU A 178 15.02 -17.26 -6.74
N ASP A 179 14.90 -15.93 -6.84
CA ASP A 179 13.61 -15.25 -6.81
C ASP A 179 12.76 -15.59 -8.04
N ARG A 180 13.36 -15.76 -9.23
CA ARG A 180 12.63 -16.23 -10.44
C ARG A 180 12.03 -17.61 -10.23
N GLN A 181 12.81 -18.56 -9.70
CA GLN A 181 12.34 -19.91 -9.37
C GLN A 181 11.21 -19.86 -8.33
N LEU A 182 11.35 -19.01 -7.31
CA LEU A 182 10.28 -18.78 -6.32
C LEU A 182 9.00 -18.27 -6.98
N TYR A 183 9.08 -17.29 -7.88
CA TYR A 183 7.89 -16.77 -8.57
C TYR A 183 7.25 -17.80 -9.51
N GLU A 184 8.02 -18.64 -10.17
CA GLU A 184 7.51 -19.77 -10.97
C GLU A 184 6.77 -20.78 -10.09
N SER A 185 7.34 -21.14 -8.94
CA SER A 185 6.69 -22.00 -7.96
C SER A 185 5.39 -21.40 -7.44
N ILE A 186 5.38 -20.09 -7.08
CA ILE A 186 4.19 -19.39 -6.62
C ILE A 186 3.08 -19.42 -7.69
N ARG A 187 3.41 -19.21 -8.96
CA ARG A 187 2.43 -19.31 -10.06
C ARG A 187 1.87 -20.72 -10.19
N ALA A 188 2.73 -21.73 -10.11
CA ALA A 188 2.32 -23.14 -10.27
C ALA A 188 1.40 -23.61 -9.14
N GLN A 189 1.70 -23.26 -7.89
CA GLN A 189 0.92 -23.69 -6.73
C GLN A 189 -0.25 -22.75 -6.38
N GLY A 190 -0.26 -21.50 -6.88
CA GLY A 190 -1.31 -20.51 -6.66
C GLY A 190 -1.27 -19.81 -5.31
N TYR A 191 -0.15 -19.89 -4.58
CA TYR A 191 0.05 -19.20 -3.29
C TYR A 191 1.54 -19.03 -2.97
N CYS A 192 1.83 -18.20 -1.96
CA CYS A 192 3.14 -18.05 -1.35
C CYS A 192 3.01 -18.23 0.17
N ALA A 193 3.85 -19.08 0.76
CA ALA A 193 3.90 -19.31 2.20
C ALA A 193 5.36 -19.31 2.65
N LEU A 194 5.77 -18.35 3.47
CA LEU A 194 7.16 -18.16 3.91
C LEU A 194 7.22 -17.71 5.36
N VAL A 195 8.29 -18.11 6.01
CA VAL A 195 8.70 -17.63 7.34
C VAL A 195 9.92 -16.74 7.16
N GLY A 196 9.94 -15.56 7.80
CA GLY A 196 11.11 -14.70 7.84
C GLY A 196 11.35 -13.81 6.60
N ASP A 197 10.52 -13.87 5.56
CA ASP A 197 10.79 -13.13 4.30
C ASP A 197 10.72 -11.60 4.45
N ARG A 198 9.84 -11.08 5.32
CA ARG A 198 9.77 -9.63 5.63
C ARG A 198 10.55 -9.28 6.90
N SER A 199 10.44 -10.08 7.92
CA SER A 199 11.09 -9.97 9.22
C SER A 199 11.22 -11.39 9.80
N PRO A 200 12.35 -11.73 10.43
CA PRO A 200 12.59 -13.07 11.00
C PRO A 200 11.48 -13.56 11.94
N GLU A 201 10.83 -12.64 12.65
CA GLU A 201 9.79 -12.94 13.63
C GLU A 201 8.40 -13.16 13.02
N LEU A 202 8.25 -12.94 11.71
CA LEU A 202 6.97 -13.01 11.02
C LEU A 202 6.92 -14.13 10.00
N ALA A 203 5.77 -14.74 9.91
CA ALA A 203 5.40 -15.65 8.84
C ALA A 203 4.14 -15.14 8.12
N GLY A 204 3.92 -15.63 6.92
CA GLY A 204 2.71 -15.30 6.20
C GLY A 204 2.37 -16.32 5.11
N ILE A 205 1.12 -16.28 4.71
CA ILE A 205 0.55 -17.02 3.59
C ILE A 205 -0.20 -16.03 2.73
N SER A 206 -0.01 -16.06 1.41
CA SER A 206 -0.71 -15.14 0.50
C SER A 206 -1.14 -15.85 -0.78
N ALA A 207 -2.30 -15.48 -1.30
CA ALA A 207 -2.83 -15.98 -2.57
C ALA A 207 -3.37 -14.83 -3.44
N PRO A 208 -3.31 -14.95 -4.79
CA PRO A 208 -3.78 -13.91 -5.70
C PRO A 208 -5.30 -13.83 -5.70
N ALA A 209 -5.83 -12.61 -5.66
CA ALA A 209 -7.19 -12.31 -6.08
C ALA A 209 -7.15 -11.82 -7.52
N LEU A 210 -7.97 -12.38 -8.39
CA LEU A 210 -7.92 -12.14 -9.82
C LEU A 210 -9.20 -11.45 -10.30
N HIS A 211 -9.08 -10.58 -11.29
CA HIS A 211 -10.22 -10.08 -12.07
C HIS A 211 -10.87 -11.20 -12.87
N ALA A 212 -12.04 -10.94 -13.44
CA ALA A 212 -12.78 -11.90 -14.27
C ALA A 212 -12.01 -12.35 -15.51
N ASP A 213 -11.09 -11.53 -16.01
CA ASP A 213 -10.22 -11.83 -17.15
C ASP A 213 -8.95 -12.63 -16.76
N GLY A 214 -8.80 -12.98 -15.48
CA GLY A 214 -7.65 -13.70 -14.94
C GLY A 214 -6.44 -12.82 -14.62
N THR A 215 -6.49 -11.52 -14.85
CA THR A 215 -5.41 -10.61 -14.45
C THR A 215 -5.41 -10.38 -12.94
N LEU A 216 -4.27 -9.96 -12.40
CA LEU A 216 -4.10 -9.75 -10.97
C LEU A 216 -4.84 -8.49 -10.51
N ALA A 217 -5.81 -8.66 -9.60
CA ALA A 217 -6.47 -7.57 -8.88
C ALA A 217 -5.71 -7.19 -7.59
N GLY A 218 -5.19 -8.19 -6.87
CA GLY A 218 -4.46 -7.99 -5.62
C GLY A 218 -4.07 -9.30 -4.95
N ALA A 219 -3.70 -9.24 -3.67
CA ALA A 219 -3.28 -10.41 -2.91
C ALA A 219 -3.98 -10.43 -1.53
N VAL A 220 -4.64 -11.54 -1.21
CA VAL A 220 -5.10 -11.83 0.15
C VAL A 220 -3.92 -12.40 0.92
N THR A 221 -3.65 -11.85 2.08
CA THR A 221 -2.48 -12.21 2.90
C THR A 221 -2.91 -12.46 4.33
N LEU A 222 -2.52 -13.59 4.87
CA LEU A 222 -2.56 -13.92 6.29
C LEU A 222 -1.18 -13.67 6.88
N THR A 223 -1.08 -12.97 8.01
CA THR A 223 0.20 -12.67 8.68
C THR A 223 0.12 -13.06 10.14
N MET A 224 1.16 -13.71 10.63
CA MET A 224 1.28 -14.22 11.99
C MET A 224 2.72 -14.15 12.50
N PRO A 225 2.96 -14.21 13.81
CA PRO A 225 4.28 -14.49 14.36
C PRO A 225 4.84 -15.83 13.85
N ALA A 226 6.15 -15.90 13.61
CA ALA A 226 6.80 -17.09 13.03
C ALA A 226 6.53 -18.38 13.82
N HIS A 227 6.46 -18.29 15.15
CA HIS A 227 6.20 -19.47 16.02
C HIS A 227 4.76 -19.98 15.96
N ARG A 228 3.82 -19.24 15.35
CA ARG A 228 2.43 -19.67 15.11
C ARG A 228 2.18 -20.07 13.66
N TYR A 229 3.23 -20.10 12.84
CA TYR A 229 3.08 -20.51 11.45
C TYR A 229 2.53 -21.95 11.36
N ASP A 230 1.47 -22.08 10.56
CA ASP A 230 0.79 -23.36 10.35
C ASP A 230 0.34 -23.47 8.89
N GLU A 231 0.89 -24.43 8.17
CA GLU A 231 0.56 -24.70 6.76
C GLU A 231 -0.91 -25.10 6.56
N ARG A 232 -1.59 -25.57 7.60
CA ARG A 232 -3.02 -25.91 7.56
C ARG A 232 -3.91 -24.70 7.27
N ALA A 233 -3.38 -23.47 7.40
CA ALA A 233 -4.07 -22.24 7.01
C ALA A 233 -4.02 -21.96 5.49
N ILE A 234 -3.15 -22.65 4.72
CA ILE A 234 -3.03 -22.42 3.26
C ILE A 234 -4.36 -22.58 2.51
N PRO A 235 -5.15 -23.66 2.72
CA PRO A 235 -6.44 -23.81 2.06
C PRO A 235 -7.40 -22.64 2.34
N ALA A 236 -7.46 -22.16 3.59
CA ALA A 236 -8.31 -21.04 3.97
C ALA A 236 -7.94 -19.73 3.25
N VAL A 237 -6.65 -19.44 3.11
CA VAL A 237 -6.18 -18.26 2.37
C VAL A 237 -6.50 -18.35 0.89
N ARG A 238 -6.30 -19.52 0.28
CA ARG A 238 -6.65 -19.77 -1.13
C ARG A 238 -8.14 -19.66 -1.38
N GLU A 239 -8.97 -20.20 -0.50
CA GLU A 239 -10.44 -20.09 -0.58
C GLU A 239 -10.87 -18.63 -0.44
N ALA A 240 -10.31 -17.89 0.51
CA ALA A 240 -10.59 -16.47 0.68
C ALA A 240 -10.26 -15.67 -0.60
N ALA A 241 -9.10 -15.92 -1.21
CA ALA A 241 -8.73 -15.28 -2.47
C ALA A 241 -9.67 -15.69 -3.63
N ALA A 242 -10.05 -16.97 -3.71
CA ALA A 242 -10.98 -17.47 -4.72
C ALA A 242 -12.40 -16.84 -4.61
N LYS A 243 -12.88 -16.54 -3.41
CA LYS A 243 -14.18 -15.84 -3.19
C LYS A 243 -14.18 -14.41 -3.76
N LEU A 244 -13.02 -13.84 -4.00
CA LEU A 244 -12.86 -12.49 -4.57
C LEU A 244 -12.73 -12.51 -6.10
N HIS A 245 -12.51 -13.68 -6.72
CA HIS A 245 -12.32 -13.80 -8.16
C HIS A 245 -13.50 -13.21 -8.94
N GLY A 246 -13.20 -12.28 -9.86
CA GLY A 246 -14.18 -11.59 -10.69
C GLY A 246 -15.11 -10.62 -9.93
N ARG A 247 -14.87 -10.40 -8.64
CA ARG A 247 -15.66 -9.49 -7.79
C ARG A 247 -14.87 -8.23 -7.38
N VAL A 248 -13.61 -8.18 -7.74
CA VAL A 248 -12.63 -7.14 -7.42
C VAL A 248 -11.95 -6.64 -8.69
#